data_8105f1a269933865f711fb98aaf930de
#
_entry.id   8105f1a269933865f711fb98aaf930de
#
_cell.length_a   1.000
_cell.length_b   1.000
_cell.length_c   1.000
_cell.angle_alpha   90.00
_cell.angle_beta   90.00
_cell.angle_gamma   90.00
#
_symmetry.space_group_name_H-M   'P 1'
#
loop_
_entity.id
_entity.type
_entity.pdbx_description
1 polymer ?
#
loop_
_entity_poly.entity_id
_entity_poly.type
_entity_poly.pdbx_seq_one_letter_code
_entity_poly.pdbx_strand_id
1 'polypeptide(L)'
;MNKEELIKELQKEIEKLRKEKDKLEKENDELKKILAIFVNPHVPSSKQVFKKRVLQPSKKLGAPLGHRGATREIPESSETIKHLLTKCPKCSYLLDKPFDFEERIIEEIPEPQPVEITKHITYFYDCKNCGVVTAESSLPKEGNFGKNTLAHITLMKYDDRLPARKIRTSIQRQHNLELTHPTILNIIQRVVKSVQSAFVQIKAITRTFFNIYIDETSIKVAGKTFWIWIFTTITTTLFVIRKSRHCKVVEEVLGENFEGVINCDGWKTYQTYHDKNGKVRIQRCWAHPLREIKALAEKYIEVTPLFKWFQKIFIKVCQARESGKPNYIRERLKEKYEKELQDWLDVAKPYKELKTFRTKIETGFENWFTCIIYPEVEPTNNRAERMLREQVILRKITGTLRNEKGTTANEVMMSLITTWKQQNKNPFLELKALL
;
A
#
# COMPACT_ATOMS: atom_id res chain seq x y z
N MET A 1 -38.30 45.36 -35.19
CA MET A 1 -37.11 44.68 -35.69
C MET A 1 -37.54 43.50 -36.52
N ASN A 2 -37.15 43.44 -37.76
CA ASN A 2 -37.59 42.42 -38.71
C ASN A 2 -36.82 41.10 -38.34
N LYS A 3 -37.47 39.96 -38.55
CA LYS A 3 -36.92 38.62 -38.20
C LYS A 3 -35.55 38.37 -38.83
N GLU A 4 -35.29 38.94 -40.00
CA GLU A 4 -33.99 38.84 -40.67
C GLU A 4 -32.90 39.71 -40.04
N GLU A 5 -33.23 40.85 -39.47
CA GLU A 5 -32.29 41.71 -38.74
C GLU A 5 -31.85 41.05 -37.42
N LEU A 6 -32.80 40.41 -36.72
CA LEU A 6 -32.50 39.66 -35.51
C LEU A 6 -31.59 38.44 -35.78
N ILE A 7 -31.81 37.73 -36.89
CA ILE A 7 -30.96 36.61 -37.31
C ILE A 7 -29.52 37.08 -37.60
N LYS A 8 -29.34 38.19 -38.27
CA LYS A 8 -28.02 38.77 -38.56
C LYS A 8 -27.30 39.23 -37.30
N GLU A 9 -28.04 39.79 -36.36
CA GLU A 9 -27.46 40.23 -35.08
C GLU A 9 -27.01 39.03 -34.21
N LEU A 10 -27.85 37.99 -34.13
CA LEU A 10 -27.50 36.72 -33.46
C LEU A 10 -26.32 36.00 -34.13
N GLN A 11 -26.21 36.03 -35.45
CA GLN A 11 -25.07 35.47 -36.18
C GLN A 11 -23.76 36.21 -35.86
N LYS A 12 -23.80 37.55 -35.79
CA LYS A 12 -22.64 38.36 -35.37
C LYS A 12 -22.20 38.04 -33.90
N GLU A 13 -23.18 37.90 -33.01
CA GLU A 13 -22.90 37.57 -31.61
C GLU A 13 -22.31 36.17 -31.47
N ILE A 14 -22.82 35.19 -32.21
CA ILE A 14 -22.26 33.82 -32.26
C ILE A 14 -20.83 33.84 -32.79
N GLU A 15 -20.53 34.63 -33.80
CA GLU A 15 -19.17 34.70 -34.33
C GLU A 15 -18.20 35.38 -33.34
N LYS A 16 -18.66 36.39 -32.63
CA LYS A 16 -17.92 37.06 -31.57
C LYS A 16 -17.62 36.11 -30.42
N LEU A 17 -18.62 35.38 -29.95
CA LEU A 17 -18.47 34.37 -28.87
C LEU A 17 -17.56 33.20 -29.28
N ARG A 18 -17.56 32.80 -30.55
CA ARG A 18 -16.63 31.79 -31.07
C ARG A 18 -15.18 32.29 -31.02
N LYS A 19 -14.91 33.53 -31.46
CA LYS A 19 -13.57 34.13 -31.39
C LYS A 19 -13.07 34.27 -29.94
N GLU A 20 -13.94 34.62 -29.02
CA GLU A 20 -13.63 34.74 -27.60
C GLU A 20 -13.36 33.36 -26.95
N LYS A 21 -14.13 32.35 -27.32
CA LYS A 21 -13.91 30.95 -26.92
C LYS A 21 -12.54 30.46 -27.41
N ASP A 22 -12.19 30.67 -28.67
CA ASP A 22 -10.92 30.24 -29.25
C ASP A 22 -9.72 30.93 -28.56
N LYS A 23 -9.89 32.22 -28.20
CA LYS A 23 -8.89 32.97 -27.42
C LYS A 23 -8.70 32.37 -26.02
N LEU A 24 -9.80 32.11 -25.32
CA LEU A 24 -9.77 31.49 -23.98
C LEU A 24 -9.23 30.05 -23.99
N GLU A 25 -9.47 29.28 -25.04
CA GLU A 25 -8.91 27.95 -25.20
C GLU A 25 -7.39 28.00 -25.40
N LYS A 26 -6.87 28.94 -26.19
CA LYS A 26 -5.42 29.15 -26.35
C LYS A 26 -4.76 29.59 -25.03
N GLU A 27 -5.35 30.51 -24.32
CA GLU A 27 -4.87 31.00 -23.03
C GLU A 27 -4.89 29.88 -21.97
N ASN A 28 -5.90 29.03 -21.97
CA ASN A 28 -6.01 27.86 -21.10
C ASN A 28 -4.94 26.79 -21.41
N ASP A 29 -4.61 26.62 -22.69
CA ASP A 29 -3.55 25.67 -23.08
C ASP A 29 -2.15 26.20 -22.79
N GLU A 30 -1.93 27.52 -22.88
CA GLU A 30 -0.69 28.13 -22.37
C GLU A 30 -0.57 28.03 -20.87
N LEU A 31 -1.63 28.32 -20.12
CA LEU A 31 -1.67 28.14 -18.66
C LEU A 31 -1.45 26.69 -18.27
N LYS A 32 -1.99 25.71 -19.02
CA LYS A 32 -1.72 24.29 -18.79
C LYS A 32 -0.26 23.90 -19.03
N LYS A 33 0.38 24.47 -20.06
CA LYS A 33 1.83 24.28 -20.32
C LYS A 33 2.67 24.85 -19.19
N ILE A 34 2.35 26.04 -18.70
CA ILE A 34 3.02 26.65 -17.54
C ILE A 34 2.77 25.83 -16.27
N LEU A 35 1.55 25.37 -16.01
CA LEU A 35 1.22 24.51 -14.89
C LEU A 35 1.93 23.15 -14.97
N ALA A 36 2.11 22.59 -16.18
CA ALA A 36 2.81 21.32 -16.36
C ALA A 36 4.28 21.39 -15.91
N ILE A 37 4.93 22.56 -15.99
CA ILE A 37 6.27 22.79 -15.47
C ILE A 37 6.26 22.70 -13.92
N PHE A 38 5.20 23.14 -13.26
CA PHE A 38 5.07 23.17 -11.79
C PHE A 38 4.40 21.92 -11.19
N VAL A 39 3.72 21.11 -12.00
CA VAL A 39 2.98 19.88 -11.58
C VAL A 39 3.69 18.61 -12.03
N ASN A 40 4.99 18.66 -12.29
CA ASN A 40 5.77 17.46 -12.55
C ASN A 40 5.73 16.56 -11.30
N PRO A 41 5.24 15.31 -11.38
CA PRO A 41 5.19 14.39 -10.24
C PRO A 41 6.58 14.02 -9.67
N HIS A 42 7.65 14.42 -10.36
CA HIS A 42 9.03 14.25 -9.94
C HIS A 42 9.66 15.47 -9.22
N VAL A 43 8.89 16.56 -9.03
CA VAL A 43 9.37 17.72 -8.27
C VAL A 43 9.37 17.34 -6.77
N PRO A 44 10.49 17.53 -6.05
CA PRO A 44 10.55 17.35 -4.61
C PRO A 44 9.45 18.13 -3.90
N SER A 45 8.83 17.53 -2.88
CA SER A 45 7.71 18.13 -2.14
C SER A 45 8.02 19.54 -1.59
N SER A 46 9.30 19.85 -1.35
CA SER A 46 9.79 21.20 -0.96
C SER A 46 9.68 22.26 -2.06
N LYS A 47 9.50 21.88 -3.33
CA LYS A 47 9.31 22.78 -4.48
C LYS A 47 7.90 22.71 -5.07
N GLN A 48 7.01 21.90 -4.51
CA GLN A 48 5.61 21.87 -4.91
C GLN A 48 4.93 23.11 -4.32
N VAL A 49 4.50 24.02 -5.20
CA VAL A 49 3.61 25.11 -4.80
C VAL A 49 2.33 24.45 -4.29
N PHE A 50 2.06 24.58 -3.00
CA PHE A 50 0.84 24.05 -2.38
C PHE A 50 -0.34 24.62 -3.16
N LYS A 51 -1.09 23.76 -3.86
CA LYS A 51 -2.42 24.14 -4.35
C LYS A 51 -3.19 24.59 -3.11
N LYS A 52 -3.57 25.86 -3.03
CA LYS A 52 -4.62 26.29 -2.09
C LYS A 52 -5.76 25.32 -2.32
N ARG A 53 -6.02 24.43 -1.36
CA ARG A 53 -7.24 23.64 -1.38
C ARG A 53 -8.36 24.66 -1.48
N VAL A 54 -9.09 24.65 -2.60
CA VAL A 54 -10.41 25.26 -2.65
C VAL A 54 -11.11 24.63 -1.45
N LEU A 55 -11.42 25.44 -0.46
CA LEU A 55 -12.15 25.04 0.73
C LEU A 55 -13.51 24.54 0.26
N GLN A 56 -13.59 23.25 -0.06
CA GLN A 56 -14.89 22.60 0.00
C GLN A 56 -15.36 22.76 1.44
N PRO A 57 -16.65 23.10 1.67
CA PRO A 57 -17.18 23.24 3.01
C PRO A 57 -16.73 22.01 3.80
N SER A 58 -15.99 22.24 4.87
CA SER A 58 -15.35 21.20 5.65
C SER A 58 -16.41 20.16 6.01
N LYS A 59 -16.27 18.94 5.49
CA LYS A 59 -16.92 17.80 6.13
C LYS A 59 -16.48 17.90 7.59
N LYS A 60 -17.45 18.00 8.50
CA LYS A 60 -17.19 18.03 9.93
C LYS A 60 -16.15 16.95 10.22
N LEU A 61 -14.95 17.38 10.64
CA LEU A 61 -13.91 16.49 11.09
C LEU A 61 -14.41 15.85 12.36
N GLY A 62 -14.66 14.57 12.34
CA GLY A 62 -15.15 13.81 13.48
C GLY A 62 -15.93 12.56 13.03
N ALA A 63 -16.10 11.65 13.93
CA ALA A 63 -16.93 10.48 13.71
C ALA A 63 -18.40 10.88 13.46
N PRO A 64 -19.16 10.17 12.62
CA PRO A 64 -20.59 10.43 12.44
C PRO A 64 -21.34 10.32 13.75
N LEU A 65 -22.46 11.04 13.87
CA LEU A 65 -23.34 10.92 15.02
C LEU A 65 -23.75 9.44 15.20
N GLY A 66 -23.56 8.89 16.43
CA GLY A 66 -23.84 7.48 16.72
C GLY A 66 -22.66 6.53 16.52
N HIS A 67 -21.49 7.01 16.10
CA HIS A 67 -20.29 6.19 16.07
C HIS A 67 -19.90 5.79 17.50
N ARG A 68 -19.84 4.48 17.78
CA ARG A 68 -19.32 3.96 19.04
C ARG A 68 -17.85 4.38 19.16
N GLY A 69 -17.49 5.11 20.21
CA GLY A 69 -16.10 5.39 20.54
C GLY A 69 -15.35 4.07 20.76
N ALA A 70 -14.16 3.94 20.19
CA ALA A 70 -13.24 2.88 20.55
C ALA A 70 -12.60 3.31 21.89
N THR A 71 -13.10 2.80 23.00
CA THR A 71 -12.47 2.99 24.32
C THR A 71 -11.46 1.87 24.49
N ARG A 72 -10.22 2.24 24.84
CA ARG A 72 -9.20 1.28 25.20
C ARG A 72 -9.61 0.57 26.49
N GLU A 73 -9.46 -0.75 26.54
CA GLU A 73 -9.61 -1.52 27.78
C GLU A 73 -8.53 -1.08 28.78
N ILE A 74 -8.95 -0.86 30.01
CA ILE A 74 -8.04 -0.53 31.11
C ILE A 74 -7.29 -1.80 31.47
N PRO A 75 -5.94 -1.82 31.42
CA PRO A 75 -5.17 -3.02 31.75
C PRO A 75 -5.24 -3.36 33.23
N GLU A 76 -5.04 -4.63 33.57
CA GLU A 76 -4.85 -5.06 34.95
C GLU A 76 -3.52 -4.50 35.49
N SER A 77 -3.55 -3.99 36.73
CA SER A 77 -2.35 -3.49 37.39
C SER A 77 -1.50 -4.65 37.90
N SER A 78 -0.18 -4.58 37.67
CA SER A 78 0.79 -5.54 38.21
C SER A 78 1.14 -5.27 39.67
N GLU A 79 0.92 -4.04 40.15
CA GLU A 79 1.24 -3.60 41.51
C GLU A 79 0.19 -2.60 41.99
N THR A 80 -0.10 -2.62 43.29
CA THR A 80 -1.00 -1.65 43.94
C THR A 80 -0.26 -0.88 45.03
N ILE A 81 -0.11 0.41 44.85
CA ILE A 81 0.51 1.30 45.86
C ILE A 81 -0.59 2.05 46.61
N LYS A 82 -0.64 1.90 47.95
CA LYS A 82 -1.59 2.55 48.79
C LYS A 82 -0.93 3.78 49.45
N HIS A 83 -1.45 4.96 49.19
CA HIS A 83 -1.00 6.22 49.79
C HIS A 83 -1.81 6.48 51.06
N LEU A 84 -1.29 6.04 52.23
CA LEU A 84 -1.96 6.17 53.50
C LEU A 84 -1.28 7.24 54.37
N LEU A 85 -2.08 8.01 55.12
CA LEU A 85 -1.60 8.95 56.11
C LEU A 85 -1.89 8.39 57.51
N THR A 86 -0.90 8.42 58.38
CA THR A 86 -1.06 8.12 59.81
C THR A 86 -1.23 9.36 60.65
N LYS A 87 -0.78 10.51 60.16
CA LYS A 87 -0.88 11.82 60.82
C LYS A 87 -1.31 12.89 59.85
N CYS A 88 -2.07 13.85 60.29
CA CYS A 88 -2.44 15.03 59.52
C CYS A 88 -1.19 15.86 59.14
N PRO A 89 -0.92 16.10 57.83
CA PRO A 89 0.25 16.89 57.43
C PRO A 89 0.22 18.36 57.83
N LYS A 90 -0.94 18.87 58.27
CA LYS A 90 -1.10 20.27 58.69
C LYS A 90 -0.95 20.47 60.22
N CYS A 91 -1.45 19.54 61.04
CA CYS A 91 -1.49 19.70 62.47
C CYS A 91 -0.91 18.52 63.27
N SER A 92 -0.40 17.49 62.62
CA SER A 92 0.19 16.27 63.21
C SER A 92 -0.76 15.42 64.05
N TYR A 93 -2.09 15.71 64.00
CA TYR A 93 -3.09 14.90 64.70
C TYR A 93 -3.11 13.48 64.14
N LEU A 94 -3.24 12.47 64.97
CA LEU A 94 -3.35 11.07 64.53
C LEU A 94 -4.65 10.86 63.76
N LEU A 95 -4.52 10.24 62.59
CA LEU A 95 -5.64 9.95 61.74
C LEU A 95 -6.05 8.48 61.88
N ASP A 96 -7.35 8.24 61.90
CA ASP A 96 -7.94 6.91 61.86
C ASP A 96 -8.01 6.37 60.42
N LYS A 97 -8.98 5.51 60.15
CA LYS A 97 -9.18 4.94 58.79
C LYS A 97 -9.63 6.01 57.82
N PRO A 98 -9.16 5.94 56.58
CA PRO A 98 -9.66 6.82 55.51
C PRO A 98 -11.17 6.59 55.32
N PHE A 99 -11.91 7.65 55.04
CA PHE A 99 -13.35 7.60 54.80
C PHE A 99 -13.73 7.41 53.31
N ASP A 100 -12.78 7.70 52.39
CA ASP A 100 -12.95 7.59 50.94
C ASP A 100 -11.59 7.36 50.27
N PHE A 101 -11.61 6.88 49.03
CA PHE A 101 -10.42 6.65 48.20
C PHE A 101 -10.70 6.96 46.74
N GLU A 102 -9.69 7.37 46.01
CA GLU A 102 -9.69 7.48 44.55
C GLU A 102 -8.70 6.47 43.99
N GLU A 103 -9.11 5.70 42.96
CA GLU A 103 -8.25 4.75 42.29
C GLU A 103 -7.85 5.32 40.93
N ARG A 104 -6.55 5.24 40.60
CA ARG A 104 -6.00 5.60 39.31
C ARG A 104 -5.01 4.55 38.86
N ILE A 105 -5.20 4.06 37.66
CA ILE A 105 -4.25 3.16 37.00
C ILE A 105 -3.30 4.01 36.15
N ILE A 106 -2.01 3.94 36.47
CA ILE A 106 -0.95 4.65 35.75
C ILE A 106 -0.15 3.64 34.97
N GLU A 107 -0.04 3.86 33.66
CA GLU A 107 0.81 3.09 32.77
C GLU A 107 2.08 3.89 32.48
N GLU A 108 3.24 3.36 32.84
CA GLU A 108 4.52 4.03 32.63
C GLU A 108 5.43 3.21 31.74
N ILE A 109 6.12 3.88 30.82
CA ILE A 109 7.20 3.26 30.05
C ILE A 109 8.45 3.24 30.92
N PRO A 110 9.06 2.06 31.18
CA PRO A 110 10.26 1.97 32.00
C PRO A 110 11.40 2.79 31.38
N GLU A 111 12.31 3.25 32.21
CA GLU A 111 13.49 3.98 31.77
C GLU A 111 14.28 3.14 30.72
N PRO A 112 14.92 3.81 29.75
CA PRO A 112 15.76 3.14 28.77
C PRO A 112 16.84 2.29 29.42
N GLN A 113 16.96 1.03 29.02
CA GLN A 113 17.95 0.10 29.56
C GLN A 113 19.10 -0.10 28.57
N PRO A 114 20.37 -0.11 29.03
CA PRO A 114 21.50 -0.48 28.18
C PRO A 114 21.37 -1.91 27.65
N VAL A 115 22.09 -2.20 26.57
CA VAL A 115 22.15 -3.56 26.03
C VAL A 115 22.82 -4.50 27.02
N GLU A 116 22.33 -5.72 27.09
CA GLU A 116 22.98 -6.81 27.83
C GLU A 116 24.24 -7.27 27.06
N ILE A 117 25.37 -7.35 27.76
CA ILE A 117 26.66 -7.77 27.20
C ILE A 117 27.09 -9.09 27.85
N THR A 118 27.10 -10.16 27.07
CA THR A 118 27.52 -11.48 27.52
C THR A 118 28.81 -11.89 26.82
N LYS A 119 29.83 -12.32 27.61
CA LYS A 119 31.05 -12.89 27.08
C LYS A 119 30.87 -14.39 26.91
N HIS A 120 30.99 -14.90 25.71
CA HIS A 120 30.95 -16.31 25.40
C HIS A 120 32.38 -16.80 25.13
N ILE A 121 32.77 -17.95 25.74
CA ILE A 121 34.06 -18.60 25.53
C ILE A 121 33.79 -19.99 24.99
N THR A 122 34.23 -20.24 23.76
CA THR A 122 34.11 -21.57 23.13
C THR A 122 35.45 -22.27 23.20
N TYR A 123 35.47 -23.47 23.80
CA TYR A 123 36.65 -24.30 23.88
C TYR A 123 36.66 -25.32 22.74
N PHE A 124 37.83 -25.55 22.17
CA PHE A 124 38.08 -26.55 21.14
C PHE A 124 38.89 -27.69 21.75
N TYR A 125 38.50 -28.94 21.44
CA TYR A 125 39.14 -30.14 21.93
C TYR A 125 39.64 -30.94 20.75
N ASP A 126 40.83 -31.56 20.91
CA ASP A 126 41.36 -32.49 19.93
C ASP A 126 40.92 -33.93 20.31
N CYS A 127 40.03 -34.48 19.48
CA CYS A 127 39.52 -35.84 19.65
C CYS A 127 40.35 -36.79 18.75
N LYS A 128 40.97 -37.82 19.35
CA LYS A 128 41.81 -38.79 18.63
C LYS A 128 41.08 -39.50 17.47
N ASN A 129 39.75 -39.60 17.52
CA ASN A 129 38.94 -40.28 16.49
C ASN A 129 38.27 -39.33 15.49
N CYS A 130 37.93 -38.10 15.91
CA CYS A 130 37.10 -37.18 15.13
C CYS A 130 37.82 -35.87 14.72
N GLY A 131 39.06 -35.65 15.21
CA GLY A 131 39.78 -34.39 15.05
C GLY A 131 39.22 -33.31 16.00
N VAL A 132 39.32 -32.05 15.60
CA VAL A 132 38.91 -30.90 16.43
C VAL A 132 37.39 -30.88 16.60
N VAL A 133 36.92 -30.88 17.84
CA VAL A 133 35.50 -30.79 18.22
C VAL A 133 35.28 -29.66 19.21
N THR A 134 34.06 -29.11 19.20
CA THR A 134 33.62 -28.05 20.12
C THR A 134 32.18 -28.32 20.57
N ALA A 135 31.81 -27.72 21.69
CA ALA A 135 30.41 -27.76 22.12
C ALA A 135 29.50 -27.02 21.14
N GLU A 136 28.27 -27.52 20.94
CA GLU A 136 27.25 -26.79 20.24
C GLU A 136 26.97 -25.48 20.96
N SER A 137 26.85 -24.40 20.19
CA SER A 137 26.53 -23.08 20.74
C SER A 137 25.37 -22.44 19.98
N SER A 138 24.53 -21.73 20.73
CA SER A 138 23.44 -20.90 20.17
C SER A 138 23.93 -19.56 19.65
N LEU A 139 25.22 -19.36 19.51
CA LEU A 139 25.84 -18.13 19.04
C LEU A 139 25.48 -17.86 17.57
N PRO A 140 25.28 -16.58 17.18
CA PRO A 140 25.16 -16.22 15.79
C PRO A 140 26.37 -16.71 14.99
N LYS A 141 26.15 -17.28 13.81
CA LYS A 141 27.25 -17.76 12.93
C LYS A 141 28.23 -16.66 12.53
N GLU A 142 27.79 -15.42 12.52
CA GLU A 142 28.61 -14.25 12.13
C GLU A 142 28.32 -13.06 13.05
N GLY A 143 29.38 -12.32 13.47
CA GLY A 143 29.32 -11.05 14.19
C GLY A 143 28.83 -11.13 15.64
N ASN A 144 28.77 -9.98 16.29
CA ASN A 144 28.66 -9.85 17.75
C ASN A 144 27.29 -9.35 18.23
N PHE A 145 26.26 -9.40 17.39
CA PHE A 145 24.91 -8.94 17.75
C PHE A 145 23.94 -10.12 17.86
N GLY A 146 23.22 -10.19 18.97
CA GLY A 146 22.21 -11.21 19.23
C GLY A 146 20.95 -11.00 18.36
N LYS A 147 20.12 -12.05 18.29
CA LYS A 147 18.91 -12.08 17.46
C LYS A 147 17.95 -10.91 17.72
N ASN A 148 17.78 -10.50 18.98
CA ASN A 148 16.91 -9.36 19.33
C ASN A 148 17.41 -8.06 18.70
N THR A 149 18.70 -7.77 18.79
CA THR A 149 19.34 -6.58 18.20
C THR A 149 19.21 -6.59 16.67
N LEU A 150 19.45 -7.75 16.05
CA LEU A 150 19.33 -7.91 14.59
C LEU A 150 17.88 -7.65 14.13
N ALA A 151 16.91 -8.26 14.81
CA ALA A 151 15.49 -8.11 14.49
C ALA A 151 15.02 -6.65 14.70
N HIS A 152 15.36 -6.07 15.86
CA HIS A 152 14.94 -4.71 16.21
C HIS A 152 15.45 -3.67 15.21
N ILE A 153 16.77 -3.66 14.92
CA ILE A 153 17.36 -2.71 13.95
C ILE A 153 16.74 -2.87 12.55
N THR A 154 16.47 -4.12 12.15
CA THR A 154 15.89 -4.37 10.82
C THR A 154 14.44 -3.88 10.75
N LEU A 155 13.64 -4.10 11.79
CA LEU A 155 12.26 -3.61 11.83
C LEU A 155 12.21 -2.09 11.92
N MET A 156 13.07 -1.44 12.71
CA MET A 156 13.19 0.03 12.70
C MET A 156 13.40 0.57 11.29
N LYS A 157 14.14 -0.15 10.42
CA LYS A 157 14.37 0.27 9.03
C LYS A 157 13.15 0.10 8.14
N TYR A 158 12.49 -1.06 8.17
CA TYR A 158 11.49 -1.44 7.18
C TYR A 158 10.06 -1.31 7.70
N ASP A 159 9.82 -1.52 8.96
CA ASP A 159 8.51 -1.38 9.59
C ASP A 159 8.26 0.03 10.12
N ASP A 160 9.19 0.55 10.92
CA ASP A 160 9.12 1.93 11.45
C ASP A 160 9.58 2.96 10.41
N ARG A 161 10.12 2.53 9.27
CA ARG A 161 10.57 3.36 8.14
C ARG A 161 11.68 4.36 8.49
N LEU A 162 12.46 4.08 9.54
CA LEU A 162 13.50 4.99 9.99
C LEU A 162 14.72 4.99 9.04
N PRO A 163 15.23 6.18 8.66
CA PRO A 163 16.54 6.29 8.03
C PRO A 163 17.65 5.81 8.98
N ALA A 164 18.72 5.22 8.45
CA ALA A 164 19.80 4.65 9.27
C ALA A 164 20.40 5.63 10.30
N ARG A 165 20.44 6.93 9.99
CA ARG A 165 20.86 7.96 10.97
C ARG A 165 19.93 8.05 12.17
N LYS A 166 18.61 7.90 11.95
CA LYS A 166 17.61 7.92 13.02
C LYS A 166 17.63 6.63 13.83
N ILE A 167 17.86 5.48 13.17
CA ILE A 167 18.08 4.19 13.86
C ILE A 167 19.26 4.31 14.82
N ARG A 168 20.42 4.82 14.36
CA ARG A 168 21.58 5.06 15.21
C ARG A 168 21.23 5.89 16.45
N THR A 169 20.59 7.05 16.24
CA THR A 169 20.25 7.96 17.36
C THR A 169 19.25 7.32 18.31
N SER A 170 18.26 6.57 17.80
CA SER A 170 17.25 5.92 18.63
C SER A 170 17.85 4.80 19.49
N ILE A 171 18.67 3.94 18.90
CA ILE A 171 19.36 2.84 19.61
C ILE A 171 20.31 3.38 20.67
N GLN A 172 21.08 4.43 20.36
CA GLN A 172 21.96 5.09 21.32
C GLN A 172 21.17 5.63 22.52
N ARG A 173 20.03 6.31 22.26
CA ARG A 173 19.21 6.90 23.31
C ARG A 173 18.49 5.87 24.16
N GLN A 174 18.00 4.77 23.55
CA GLN A 174 17.17 3.79 24.24
C GLN A 174 17.99 2.68 24.91
N HIS A 175 19.15 2.35 24.35
CA HIS A 175 19.91 1.16 24.76
C HIS A 175 21.39 1.43 24.97
N ASN A 176 21.82 2.70 24.96
CA ASN A 176 23.22 3.10 25.09
C ASN A 176 24.19 2.30 24.16
N LEU A 177 23.69 1.86 22.99
CA LEU A 177 24.46 1.11 22.02
C LEU A 177 24.93 2.02 20.88
N GLU A 178 26.24 2.22 20.79
CA GLU A 178 26.85 2.98 19.72
C GLU A 178 27.04 2.14 18.45
N LEU A 179 26.39 2.57 17.36
CA LEU A 179 26.50 1.92 16.07
C LEU A 179 26.94 2.91 15.00
N THR A 180 27.79 2.45 14.09
CA THR A 180 28.07 3.23 12.88
C THR A 180 27.03 2.98 11.80
N HIS A 181 26.92 3.89 10.83
CA HIS A 181 26.04 3.69 9.69
C HIS A 181 26.34 2.41 8.88
N PRO A 182 27.61 2.09 8.56
CA PRO A 182 27.96 0.82 7.92
C PRO A 182 27.56 -0.40 8.74
N THR A 183 27.72 -0.36 10.08
CA THR A 183 27.33 -1.46 10.98
C THR A 183 25.84 -1.78 10.85
N ILE A 184 24.97 -0.75 10.86
CA ILE A 184 23.53 -0.92 10.66
C ILE A 184 23.21 -1.59 9.32
N LEU A 185 23.86 -1.15 8.24
CA LEU A 185 23.67 -1.75 6.92
C LEU A 185 24.15 -3.21 6.86
N ASN A 186 25.29 -3.52 7.51
CA ASN A 186 25.82 -4.87 7.58
C ASN A 186 24.88 -5.81 8.39
N ILE A 187 24.32 -5.32 9.50
CA ILE A 187 23.30 -6.04 10.26
C ILE A 187 22.13 -6.41 9.34
N ILE A 188 21.58 -5.45 8.60
CA ILE A 188 20.47 -5.70 7.68
C ILE A 188 20.85 -6.74 6.62
N GLN A 189 22.05 -6.66 6.03
CA GLN A 189 22.48 -7.65 5.01
C GLN A 189 22.59 -9.07 5.58
N ARG A 190 23.06 -9.20 6.81
CA ARG A 190 23.11 -10.50 7.51
C ARG A 190 21.70 -11.07 7.72
N VAL A 191 20.78 -10.24 8.23
CA VAL A 191 19.37 -10.63 8.38
C VAL A 191 18.78 -11.09 7.04
N VAL A 192 18.95 -10.30 5.98
CA VAL A 192 18.46 -10.66 4.63
C VAL A 192 18.99 -12.01 4.18
N LYS A 193 20.28 -12.30 4.40
CA LYS A 193 20.89 -13.59 4.07
C LYS A 193 20.24 -14.75 4.85
N SER A 194 19.98 -14.54 6.14
CA SER A 194 19.38 -15.58 7.01
C SER A 194 17.93 -15.89 6.64
N VAL A 195 17.15 -14.90 6.18
CA VAL A 195 15.72 -15.07 5.88
C VAL A 195 15.41 -15.33 4.41
N GLN A 196 16.43 -15.54 3.58
CA GLN A 196 16.25 -15.75 2.14
C GLN A 196 15.35 -16.95 1.79
N SER A 197 15.44 -18.03 2.56
CA SER A 197 14.60 -19.21 2.37
C SER A 197 13.11 -18.91 2.60
N ALA A 198 12.80 -18.13 3.63
CA ALA A 198 11.42 -17.69 3.90
C ALA A 198 10.86 -16.78 2.78
N PHE A 199 11.68 -15.91 2.21
CA PHE A 199 11.29 -15.12 1.04
C PHE A 199 10.96 -15.99 -0.19
N VAL A 200 11.80 -17.00 -0.46
CA VAL A 200 11.54 -17.96 -1.56
C VAL A 200 10.25 -18.74 -1.30
N GLN A 201 9.98 -19.12 -0.07
CA GLN A 201 8.72 -19.78 0.31
C GLN A 201 7.50 -18.89 0.06
N ILE A 202 7.56 -17.59 0.43
CA ILE A 202 6.47 -16.65 0.11
C ILE A 202 6.22 -16.59 -1.40
N LYS A 203 7.27 -16.53 -2.21
CA LYS A 203 7.14 -16.55 -3.68
C LYS A 203 6.47 -17.83 -4.16
N ALA A 204 6.85 -18.98 -3.64
CA ALA A 204 6.25 -20.27 -4.00
C ALA A 204 4.77 -20.34 -3.58
N ILE A 205 4.45 -19.96 -2.34
CA ILE A 205 3.08 -19.93 -1.82
C ILE A 205 2.21 -18.96 -2.63
N THR A 206 2.70 -17.77 -2.97
CA THR A 206 1.95 -16.79 -3.77
C THR A 206 1.49 -17.39 -5.10
N ARG A 207 2.29 -18.23 -5.74
CA ARG A 207 1.96 -18.91 -7.00
C ARG A 207 0.83 -19.94 -6.89
N THR A 208 0.56 -20.45 -5.70
CA THR A 208 -0.48 -21.49 -5.51
C THR A 208 -1.89 -20.90 -5.38
N PHE A 209 -2.00 -19.58 -5.23
CA PHE A 209 -3.31 -18.95 -5.11
C PHE A 209 -3.98 -18.77 -6.47
N PHE A 210 -5.27 -19.07 -6.52
CA PHE A 210 -6.08 -18.88 -7.71
C PHE A 210 -6.25 -17.40 -8.09
N ASN A 211 -6.34 -16.49 -7.10
CA ASN A 211 -6.52 -15.06 -7.34
C ASN A 211 -5.35 -14.26 -6.78
N ILE A 212 -4.67 -13.50 -7.65
CA ILE A 212 -3.51 -12.68 -7.33
C ILE A 212 -3.77 -11.24 -7.79
N TYR A 213 -3.59 -10.29 -6.86
CA TYR A 213 -3.69 -8.86 -7.12
C TYR A 213 -2.31 -8.32 -7.47
N ILE A 214 -2.18 -7.63 -8.58
CA ILE A 214 -0.91 -7.13 -9.09
C ILE A 214 -1.03 -5.63 -9.34
N ASP A 215 0.01 -4.90 -8.95
CA ASP A 215 0.16 -3.48 -9.24
C ASP A 215 1.65 -3.13 -9.28
N GLU A 216 2.03 -1.95 -9.79
CA GLU A 216 3.41 -1.52 -9.82
C GLU A 216 3.54 -0.01 -9.65
N THR A 217 4.66 0.40 -9.08
CA THR A 217 5.02 1.82 -8.95
C THR A 217 6.50 2.05 -9.24
N SER A 218 6.85 3.24 -9.72
CA SER A 218 8.25 3.56 -10.01
C SER A 218 9.06 3.83 -8.73
N ILE A 219 10.34 3.46 -8.76
CA ILE A 219 11.34 3.81 -7.74
C ILE A 219 12.66 4.17 -8.42
N LYS A 220 13.49 4.98 -7.76
CA LYS A 220 14.86 5.24 -8.22
C LYS A 220 15.84 4.31 -7.52
N VAL A 221 16.70 3.66 -8.31
CA VAL A 221 17.83 2.86 -7.84
C VAL A 221 19.09 3.41 -8.51
N ALA A 222 20.03 3.92 -7.72
CA ALA A 222 21.24 4.58 -8.24
C ALA A 222 20.94 5.64 -9.31
N GLY A 223 19.89 6.44 -9.12
CA GLY A 223 19.44 7.47 -10.06
C GLY A 223 18.62 6.98 -11.25
N LYS A 224 18.62 5.67 -11.56
CA LYS A 224 17.88 5.07 -12.67
C LYS A 224 16.47 4.67 -12.25
N THR A 225 15.51 4.69 -13.19
CA THR A 225 14.11 4.28 -12.92
C THR A 225 14.01 2.75 -12.92
N PHE A 226 13.46 2.23 -11.83
CA PHE A 226 13.05 0.85 -11.64
C PHE A 226 11.57 0.81 -11.27
N TRP A 227 10.98 -0.38 -11.23
CA TRP A 227 9.58 -0.62 -10.90
C TRP A 227 9.50 -1.58 -9.73
N ILE A 228 8.80 -1.16 -8.66
CA ILE A 228 8.37 -2.04 -7.59
C ILE A 228 7.08 -2.69 -8.05
N TRP A 229 7.09 -3.98 -8.20
CA TRP A 229 5.92 -4.80 -8.45
C TRP A 229 5.44 -5.41 -7.15
N ILE A 230 4.14 -5.48 -6.99
CA ILE A 230 3.50 -6.20 -5.91
C ILE A 230 2.66 -7.34 -6.46
N PHE A 231 2.77 -8.49 -5.83
CA PHE A 231 1.91 -9.65 -6.04
C PHE A 231 1.33 -10.02 -4.69
N THR A 232 0.05 -9.77 -4.49
CA THR A 232 -0.59 -10.00 -3.18
C THR A 232 -1.80 -10.89 -3.30
N THR A 233 -1.99 -11.73 -2.30
CA THR A 233 -3.12 -12.66 -2.16
C THR A 233 -3.91 -12.32 -0.90
N ILE A 234 -4.75 -13.22 -0.44
CA ILE A 234 -5.44 -13.07 0.85
C ILE A 234 -4.50 -13.21 2.06
N THR A 235 -3.36 -13.88 1.91
CA THR A 235 -2.43 -14.20 3.03
C THR A 235 -0.97 -13.85 2.77
N THR A 236 -0.57 -13.59 1.53
CA THR A 236 0.82 -13.31 1.19
C THR A 236 0.96 -12.05 0.37
N THR A 237 2.07 -11.37 0.55
CA THR A 237 2.47 -10.21 -0.25
C THR A 237 3.93 -10.32 -0.64
N LEU A 238 4.21 -10.31 -1.94
CA LEU A 238 5.54 -10.38 -2.50
C LEU A 238 5.84 -9.06 -3.23
N PHE A 239 6.98 -8.46 -2.93
CA PHE A 239 7.53 -7.34 -3.68
C PHE A 239 8.73 -7.79 -4.50
N VAL A 240 8.80 -7.32 -5.75
CA VAL A 240 9.99 -7.46 -6.60
C VAL A 240 10.30 -6.14 -7.29
N ILE A 241 11.60 -5.81 -7.44
CA ILE A 241 12.05 -4.54 -8.02
C ILE A 241 12.83 -4.83 -9.30
N ARG A 242 12.33 -4.38 -10.44
CA ARG A 242 12.91 -4.65 -11.75
C ARG A 242 13.08 -3.36 -12.56
N LYS A 243 14.05 -3.36 -13.49
CA LYS A 243 14.23 -2.24 -14.42
C LYS A 243 13.07 -2.08 -15.39
N SER A 244 12.39 -3.17 -15.69
CA SER A 244 11.37 -3.24 -16.72
C SER A 244 9.96 -3.22 -16.12
N ARG A 245 9.04 -2.62 -16.87
CA ARG A 245 7.58 -2.70 -16.67
C ARG A 245 6.94 -3.68 -17.67
N HIS A 246 7.68 -4.68 -18.11
CA HIS A 246 7.26 -5.65 -19.12
C HIS A 246 6.68 -6.92 -18.49
N CYS A 247 5.83 -7.66 -19.25
CA CYS A 247 5.18 -8.92 -18.82
C CYS A 247 6.17 -10.00 -18.33
N LYS A 248 7.43 -9.96 -18.76
CA LYS A 248 8.49 -10.86 -18.27
C LYS A 248 8.64 -10.84 -16.74
N VAL A 249 8.29 -9.74 -16.07
CA VAL A 249 8.32 -9.70 -14.60
C VAL A 249 7.18 -10.52 -14.01
N VAL A 250 6.01 -10.48 -14.63
CA VAL A 250 4.87 -11.34 -14.25
C VAL A 250 5.21 -12.81 -14.50
N GLU A 251 5.81 -13.13 -15.66
CA GLU A 251 6.31 -14.46 -16.02
C GLU A 251 7.36 -14.96 -15.00
N GLU A 252 8.31 -14.11 -14.60
CA GLU A 252 9.32 -14.44 -13.58
C GLU A 252 8.72 -14.83 -12.23
N VAL A 253 7.66 -14.14 -11.83
CA VAL A 253 7.01 -14.35 -10.53
C VAL A 253 6.01 -15.48 -10.58
N LEU A 254 5.08 -15.50 -11.52
CA LEU A 254 3.99 -16.47 -11.60
C LEU A 254 4.37 -17.74 -12.38
N GLY A 255 5.30 -17.64 -13.31
CA GLY A 255 5.67 -18.72 -14.25
C GLY A 255 4.80 -18.70 -15.50
N GLU A 256 5.16 -19.53 -16.46
CA GLU A 256 4.46 -19.65 -17.76
C GLU A 256 3.16 -20.44 -17.66
N ASN A 257 3.02 -21.30 -16.65
CA ASN A 257 1.91 -22.24 -16.48
C ASN A 257 0.93 -21.82 -15.35
N PHE A 258 0.96 -20.57 -14.93
CA PHE A 258 0.03 -20.10 -13.90
C PHE A 258 -1.41 -20.18 -14.42
N GLU A 259 -2.28 -20.80 -13.65
CA GLU A 259 -3.71 -20.90 -13.91
C GLU A 259 -4.50 -20.24 -12.79
N GLY A 260 -5.29 -19.22 -13.15
CA GLY A 260 -6.04 -18.46 -12.16
C GLY A 260 -6.46 -17.08 -12.66
N VAL A 261 -6.75 -16.18 -11.73
CA VAL A 261 -7.17 -14.82 -12.03
C VAL A 261 -6.12 -13.82 -11.56
N ILE A 262 -5.76 -12.90 -12.46
CA ILE A 262 -4.98 -11.71 -12.13
C ILE A 262 -5.94 -10.53 -11.98
N ASN A 263 -5.96 -9.92 -10.80
CA ASN A 263 -6.65 -8.66 -10.56
C ASN A 263 -5.67 -7.50 -10.72
N CYS A 264 -5.90 -6.62 -11.69
CA CYS A 264 -4.95 -5.58 -12.06
C CYS A 264 -5.65 -4.32 -12.62
N ASP A 265 -4.85 -3.30 -12.91
CA ASP A 265 -5.29 -2.14 -13.68
C ASP A 265 -5.42 -2.47 -15.19
N GLY A 266 -5.66 -1.44 -16.00
CA GLY A 266 -5.78 -1.60 -17.45
C GLY A 266 -4.45 -1.61 -18.22
N TRP A 267 -3.31 -1.82 -17.57
CA TRP A 267 -2.02 -1.76 -18.26
C TRP A 267 -1.80 -2.95 -19.20
N LYS A 268 -1.34 -2.66 -20.43
CA LYS A 268 -1.17 -3.64 -21.53
C LYS A 268 -0.31 -4.86 -21.16
N THR A 269 0.60 -4.74 -20.22
CA THR A 269 1.49 -5.82 -19.76
C THR A 269 0.73 -7.04 -19.28
N TYR A 270 -0.38 -6.87 -18.58
CA TYR A 270 -1.19 -7.97 -18.05
C TYR A 270 -1.93 -8.69 -19.17
N GLN A 271 -2.46 -7.95 -20.15
CA GLN A 271 -3.07 -8.53 -21.34
C GLN A 271 -2.03 -9.34 -22.13
N THR A 272 -0.82 -8.81 -22.31
CA THR A 272 0.26 -9.53 -23.00
C THR A 272 0.62 -10.85 -22.30
N TYR A 273 0.61 -10.87 -20.96
CA TYR A 273 0.84 -12.11 -20.21
C TYR A 273 -0.33 -13.10 -20.36
N HIS A 274 -1.58 -12.61 -20.28
CA HIS A 274 -2.77 -13.41 -20.55
C HIS A 274 -2.72 -14.06 -21.94
N ASP A 275 -2.45 -13.28 -22.98
CA ASP A 275 -2.45 -13.74 -24.37
C ASP A 275 -1.37 -14.83 -24.64
N LYS A 276 -0.23 -14.73 -23.93
CA LYS A 276 0.84 -15.74 -24.01
C LYS A 276 0.52 -17.01 -23.23
N ASN A 277 -0.04 -16.88 -22.04
CA ASN A 277 -0.27 -17.99 -21.13
C ASN A 277 -1.51 -18.81 -21.51
N GLY A 278 -2.58 -18.16 -21.99
CA GLY A 278 -3.84 -18.78 -22.42
C GLY A 278 -4.71 -19.38 -21.30
N LYS A 279 -4.19 -19.58 -20.09
CA LYS A 279 -4.91 -20.14 -18.93
C LYS A 279 -5.26 -19.09 -17.88
N VAL A 280 -4.59 -17.97 -17.92
CA VAL A 280 -4.83 -16.83 -17.01
C VAL A 280 -6.09 -16.10 -17.40
N ARG A 281 -6.88 -15.71 -16.42
CA ARG A 281 -8.01 -14.78 -16.56
C ARG A 281 -7.65 -13.45 -15.95
N ILE A 282 -8.22 -12.37 -16.45
CA ILE A 282 -7.99 -11.02 -15.91
C ILE A 282 -9.28 -10.51 -15.28
N GLN A 283 -9.20 -9.90 -14.11
CA GLN A 283 -10.20 -9.01 -13.58
C GLN A 283 -9.65 -7.59 -13.60
N ARG A 284 -10.26 -6.71 -14.36
CA ARG A 284 -9.89 -5.29 -14.39
C ARG A 284 -10.49 -4.54 -13.20
N CYS A 285 -9.71 -3.62 -12.66
CA CYS A 285 -10.12 -2.82 -11.50
C CYS A 285 -11.17 -1.77 -11.86
N TRP A 286 -12.40 -1.92 -11.35
CA TRP A 286 -13.48 -0.95 -11.51
C TRP A 286 -13.23 0.40 -10.82
N ALA A 287 -12.37 0.46 -9.81
CA ALA A 287 -12.12 1.69 -9.07
C ALA A 287 -11.48 2.79 -9.94
N HIS A 288 -10.63 2.41 -10.89
CA HIS A 288 -9.96 3.35 -11.80
C HIS A 288 -10.95 4.08 -12.72
N PRO A 289 -11.77 3.37 -13.53
CA PRO A 289 -12.73 4.04 -14.41
C PRO A 289 -13.80 4.78 -13.62
N LEU A 290 -14.24 4.31 -12.46
CA LEU A 290 -15.19 5.04 -11.61
C LEU A 290 -14.64 6.39 -11.14
N ARG A 291 -13.35 6.45 -10.77
CA ARG A 291 -12.69 7.72 -10.41
C ARG A 291 -12.54 8.64 -11.61
N GLU A 292 -12.20 8.09 -12.79
CA GLU A 292 -12.00 8.86 -14.02
C GLU A 292 -13.32 9.45 -14.54
N ILE A 293 -14.38 8.64 -14.65
CA ILE A 293 -15.68 9.16 -15.14
C ILE A 293 -16.31 10.13 -14.15
N LYS A 294 -16.09 9.96 -12.84
CA LYS A 294 -16.52 10.94 -11.85
C LYS A 294 -15.84 12.30 -12.07
N ALA A 295 -14.52 12.32 -12.30
CA ALA A 295 -13.79 13.55 -12.58
C ALA A 295 -14.24 14.19 -13.89
N LEU A 296 -14.61 13.39 -14.91
CA LEU A 296 -15.19 13.88 -16.15
C LEU A 296 -16.59 14.50 -15.93
N ALA A 297 -17.43 13.88 -15.10
CA ALA A 297 -18.75 14.40 -14.75
C ALA A 297 -18.68 15.69 -13.89
N GLU A 298 -17.63 15.85 -13.07
CA GLU A 298 -17.37 17.10 -12.34
C GLU A 298 -16.93 18.23 -13.28
N LYS A 299 -16.32 17.90 -14.42
CA LYS A 299 -15.85 18.86 -15.43
C LYS A 299 -16.93 19.17 -16.49
N TYR A 300 -17.72 18.18 -16.87
CA TYR A 300 -18.72 18.24 -17.94
C TYR A 300 -20.06 17.78 -17.38
N ILE A 301 -20.96 18.71 -17.14
CA ILE A 301 -22.25 18.44 -16.46
C ILE A 301 -23.12 17.44 -17.22
N GLU A 302 -23.04 17.44 -18.56
CA GLU A 302 -23.73 16.53 -19.46
C GLU A 302 -23.30 15.05 -19.29
N VAL A 303 -22.13 14.80 -18.72
CA VAL A 303 -21.63 13.45 -18.43
C VAL A 303 -22.22 12.89 -17.13
N THR A 304 -22.82 13.72 -16.28
CA THR A 304 -23.35 13.29 -14.98
C THR A 304 -24.37 12.14 -15.06
N PRO A 305 -25.33 12.08 -15.99
CA PRO A 305 -26.24 10.95 -16.14
C PRO A 305 -25.49 9.64 -16.47
N LEU A 306 -24.48 9.73 -17.38
CA LEU A 306 -23.65 8.60 -17.78
C LEU A 306 -22.78 8.09 -16.63
N PHE A 307 -22.23 8.97 -15.80
CA PHE A 307 -21.52 8.58 -14.57
C PHE A 307 -22.44 7.83 -13.61
N LYS A 308 -23.67 8.33 -13.36
CA LYS A 308 -24.63 7.67 -12.49
C LYS A 308 -25.02 6.28 -13.01
N TRP A 309 -25.18 6.15 -14.34
CA TRP A 309 -25.49 4.85 -14.95
C TRP A 309 -24.30 3.88 -14.83
N PHE A 310 -23.08 4.30 -15.16
CA PHE A 310 -21.87 3.51 -14.99
C PHE A 310 -21.68 3.03 -13.54
N GLN A 311 -21.96 3.91 -12.58
CA GLN A 311 -21.95 3.57 -11.16
C GLN A 311 -22.98 2.50 -10.80
N LYS A 312 -24.19 2.56 -11.37
CA LYS A 312 -25.24 1.56 -11.18
C LYS A 312 -24.81 0.19 -11.73
N ILE A 313 -24.15 0.16 -12.91
CA ILE A 313 -23.61 -1.09 -13.47
C ILE A 313 -22.63 -1.72 -12.47
N PHE A 314 -21.67 -0.94 -11.95
CA PHE A 314 -20.73 -1.42 -10.95
C PHE A 314 -21.41 -1.98 -9.69
N ILE A 315 -22.42 -1.30 -9.17
CA ILE A 315 -23.20 -1.80 -8.00
C ILE A 315 -23.84 -3.16 -8.31
N LYS A 316 -24.43 -3.31 -9.50
CA LYS A 316 -25.02 -4.59 -9.94
C LYS A 316 -23.99 -5.70 -10.08
N VAL A 317 -22.78 -5.40 -10.57
CA VAL A 317 -21.64 -6.32 -10.62
C VAL A 317 -21.26 -6.80 -9.22
N CYS A 318 -21.16 -5.90 -8.24
CA CYS A 318 -20.90 -6.26 -6.85
C CYS A 318 -22.01 -7.15 -6.26
N GLN A 319 -23.27 -6.79 -6.48
CA GLN A 319 -24.43 -7.60 -6.02
C GLN A 319 -24.47 -8.99 -6.66
N ALA A 320 -24.14 -9.09 -7.95
CA ALA A 320 -24.08 -10.38 -8.64
C ALA A 320 -22.97 -11.28 -8.09
N ARG A 321 -21.81 -10.71 -7.82
CA ARG A 321 -20.68 -11.40 -7.18
C ARG A 321 -21.06 -11.95 -5.80
N GLU A 322 -21.73 -11.15 -4.99
CA GLU A 322 -22.10 -11.48 -3.59
C GLU A 322 -23.38 -12.30 -3.47
N SER A 323 -24.05 -12.58 -4.58
CA SER A 323 -25.40 -13.17 -4.59
C SER A 323 -25.50 -14.61 -4.09
N GLY A 324 -24.37 -15.34 -3.96
CA GLY A 324 -24.35 -16.78 -3.62
C GLY A 324 -25.03 -17.69 -4.64
N LYS A 325 -25.40 -17.16 -5.83
CA LYS A 325 -26.14 -17.91 -6.86
C LYS A 325 -25.26 -18.95 -7.55
N PRO A 326 -25.88 -20.06 -8.06
CA PRO A 326 -25.18 -21.05 -8.87
C PRO A 326 -24.51 -20.46 -10.13
N ASN A 327 -23.47 -21.14 -10.64
CA ASN A 327 -22.66 -20.63 -11.74
C ASN A 327 -23.48 -20.28 -12.99
N TYR A 328 -24.42 -21.12 -13.40
CA TYR A 328 -25.28 -20.85 -14.58
C TYR A 328 -26.13 -19.57 -14.46
N ILE A 329 -26.53 -19.21 -13.23
CA ILE A 329 -27.21 -17.91 -12.98
C ILE A 329 -26.22 -16.76 -13.06
N ARG A 330 -24.99 -16.93 -12.54
CA ARG A 330 -23.94 -15.92 -12.61
C ARG A 330 -23.50 -15.64 -14.05
N GLU A 331 -23.44 -16.66 -14.90
CA GLU A 331 -23.17 -16.53 -16.33
C GLU A 331 -24.26 -15.68 -17.02
N ARG A 332 -25.54 -15.94 -16.77
CA ARG A 332 -26.63 -15.09 -17.27
C ARG A 332 -26.59 -13.66 -16.73
N LEU A 333 -26.18 -13.46 -15.47
CA LEU A 333 -26.01 -12.12 -14.91
C LEU A 333 -24.82 -11.40 -15.56
N LYS A 334 -23.73 -12.11 -15.84
CA LYS A 334 -22.57 -11.58 -16.57
C LYS A 334 -23.00 -11.08 -17.95
N GLU A 335 -23.63 -11.94 -18.77
CA GLU A 335 -24.15 -11.59 -20.10
C GLU A 335 -25.08 -10.38 -20.07
N LYS A 336 -25.99 -10.33 -19.08
CA LYS A 336 -26.91 -9.20 -18.89
C LYS A 336 -26.15 -7.90 -18.63
N TYR A 337 -25.11 -7.91 -17.79
CA TYR A 337 -24.39 -6.69 -17.44
C TYR A 337 -23.32 -6.32 -18.48
N GLU A 338 -22.81 -7.28 -19.24
CA GLU A 338 -22.03 -7.03 -20.46
C GLU A 338 -22.88 -6.26 -21.47
N LYS A 339 -24.11 -6.69 -21.72
CA LYS A 339 -25.05 -5.99 -22.58
C LYS A 339 -25.34 -4.56 -22.06
N GLU A 340 -25.61 -4.41 -20.77
CA GLU A 340 -25.87 -3.10 -20.16
C GLU A 340 -24.65 -2.15 -20.28
N LEU A 341 -23.42 -2.67 -20.17
CA LEU A 341 -22.20 -1.88 -20.38
C LEU A 341 -22.02 -1.53 -21.87
N GLN A 342 -22.38 -2.43 -22.78
CA GLN A 342 -22.36 -2.15 -24.22
C GLN A 342 -23.37 -1.06 -24.58
N ASP A 343 -24.60 -1.14 -24.05
CA ASP A 343 -25.64 -0.10 -24.24
C ASP A 343 -25.14 1.26 -23.71
N TRP A 344 -24.44 1.25 -22.56
CA TRP A 344 -23.80 2.44 -22.01
C TRP A 344 -22.74 3.02 -22.96
N LEU A 345 -21.87 2.17 -23.53
CA LEU A 345 -20.84 2.57 -24.49
C LEU A 345 -21.45 3.21 -25.75
N ASP A 346 -22.56 2.65 -26.25
CA ASP A 346 -23.26 3.14 -27.43
C ASP A 346 -23.88 4.52 -27.17
N VAL A 347 -24.54 4.73 -26.04
CA VAL A 347 -25.10 6.03 -25.62
C VAL A 347 -23.98 7.06 -25.37
N ALA A 348 -22.81 6.61 -24.94
CA ALA A 348 -21.66 7.50 -24.70
C ALA A 348 -20.90 7.90 -25.99
N LYS A 349 -21.18 7.30 -27.16
CA LYS A 349 -20.49 7.59 -28.43
C LYS A 349 -20.50 9.07 -28.84
N PRO A 350 -21.61 9.80 -28.74
CA PRO A 350 -21.67 11.21 -29.14
C PRO A 350 -20.80 12.14 -28.28
N TYR A 351 -20.45 11.73 -27.06
CA TYR A 351 -19.70 12.57 -26.12
C TYR A 351 -18.20 12.49 -26.40
N LYS A 352 -17.67 13.53 -27.05
CA LYS A 352 -16.24 13.62 -27.44
C LYS A 352 -15.31 13.54 -26.24
N GLU A 353 -15.72 14.07 -25.12
CA GLU A 353 -15.02 14.11 -23.83
C GLU A 353 -14.79 12.71 -23.26
N LEU A 354 -15.66 11.75 -23.61
CA LEU A 354 -15.58 10.36 -23.19
C LEU A 354 -14.80 9.46 -24.15
N LYS A 355 -14.29 9.96 -25.29
CA LYS A 355 -13.61 9.14 -26.30
C LYS A 355 -12.51 8.27 -25.70
N THR A 356 -11.56 8.88 -24.99
CA THR A 356 -10.44 8.15 -24.36
C THR A 356 -10.92 7.18 -23.26
N PHE A 357 -11.91 7.60 -22.48
CA PHE A 357 -12.51 6.75 -21.44
C PHE A 357 -13.19 5.52 -22.05
N ARG A 358 -14.03 5.70 -23.08
CA ARG A 358 -14.68 4.58 -23.79
C ARG A 358 -13.67 3.58 -24.34
N THR A 359 -12.64 4.05 -25.05
CA THR A 359 -11.59 3.16 -25.58
C THR A 359 -10.95 2.31 -24.48
N LYS A 360 -10.75 2.85 -23.26
CA LYS A 360 -10.24 2.08 -22.13
C LYS A 360 -11.23 1.01 -21.67
N ILE A 361 -12.54 1.28 -21.71
CA ILE A 361 -13.56 0.29 -21.34
C ILE A 361 -13.69 -0.78 -22.41
N GLU A 362 -13.72 -0.39 -23.70
CA GLU A 362 -13.79 -1.29 -24.85
C GLU A 362 -12.58 -2.24 -24.93
N THR A 363 -11.40 -1.75 -24.60
CA THR A 363 -10.18 -2.59 -24.58
C THR A 363 -10.24 -3.59 -23.43
N GLY A 364 -10.29 -4.91 -23.71
CA GLY A 364 -10.43 -5.97 -22.70
C GLY A 364 -11.79 -5.93 -22.00
N PHE A 365 -12.83 -5.73 -22.79
CA PHE A 365 -14.23 -5.61 -22.33
C PHE A 365 -14.68 -6.78 -21.46
N GLU A 366 -14.33 -8.01 -21.83
CA GLU A 366 -14.65 -9.25 -21.13
C GLU A 366 -14.05 -9.32 -19.71
N ASN A 367 -12.98 -8.59 -19.48
CA ASN A 367 -12.20 -8.63 -18.23
C ASN A 367 -12.82 -7.80 -17.08
N TRP A 368 -13.94 -7.11 -17.30
CA TRP A 368 -14.63 -6.35 -16.27
C TRP A 368 -15.53 -7.20 -15.37
N PHE A 369 -15.92 -8.39 -15.83
CA PHE A 369 -16.96 -9.19 -15.21
C PHE A 369 -16.48 -10.54 -14.66
N THR A 370 -15.18 -10.81 -14.68
CA THR A 370 -14.58 -12.06 -14.18
C THR A 370 -14.96 -12.34 -12.72
N CYS A 371 -15.08 -11.31 -11.88
CA CYS A 371 -15.50 -11.43 -10.48
C CYS A 371 -16.94 -11.92 -10.29
N ILE A 372 -17.80 -11.86 -11.32
CA ILE A 372 -19.16 -12.44 -11.24
C ILE A 372 -19.07 -13.97 -11.31
N ILE A 373 -18.20 -14.50 -12.17
CA ILE A 373 -18.00 -15.94 -12.32
C ILE A 373 -17.22 -16.51 -11.13
N TYR A 374 -16.22 -15.77 -10.66
CA TYR A 374 -15.35 -16.15 -9.55
C TYR A 374 -15.56 -15.20 -8.35
N PRO A 375 -16.51 -15.49 -7.44
CA PRO A 375 -16.87 -14.57 -6.34
C PRO A 375 -15.76 -14.27 -5.34
N GLU A 376 -14.74 -15.13 -5.25
CA GLU A 376 -13.53 -14.90 -4.47
C GLU A 376 -12.66 -13.75 -5.03
N VAL A 377 -12.89 -13.38 -6.29
CA VAL A 377 -12.20 -12.28 -6.96
C VAL A 377 -12.90 -10.96 -6.64
N GLU A 378 -12.17 -9.98 -6.10
CA GLU A 378 -12.72 -8.64 -5.86
C GLU A 378 -12.86 -7.87 -7.19
N PRO A 379 -13.91 -7.03 -7.36
CA PRO A 379 -14.07 -6.22 -8.58
C PRO A 379 -13.07 -5.07 -8.68
N THR A 380 -12.28 -4.83 -7.62
CA THR A 380 -11.29 -3.74 -7.54
C THR A 380 -9.92 -4.27 -7.14
N ASN A 381 -8.87 -3.56 -7.54
CA ASN A 381 -7.48 -3.86 -7.16
C ASN A 381 -7.02 -3.12 -5.88
N ASN A 382 -7.97 -2.69 -5.05
CA ASN A 382 -7.69 -1.90 -3.84
C ASN A 382 -6.76 -2.63 -2.86
N ARG A 383 -6.74 -3.97 -2.89
CA ARG A 383 -5.84 -4.80 -2.08
C ARG A 383 -4.37 -4.51 -2.44
N ALA A 384 -4.01 -4.62 -3.71
CA ALA A 384 -2.64 -4.31 -4.16
C ALA A 384 -2.31 -2.83 -3.93
N GLU A 385 -3.21 -1.89 -4.25
CA GLU A 385 -3.00 -0.46 -4.01
C GLU A 385 -2.69 -0.16 -2.53
N ARG A 386 -3.42 -0.81 -1.60
CA ARG A 386 -3.23 -0.63 -0.15
C ARG A 386 -1.88 -1.15 0.32
N MET A 387 -1.49 -2.35 -0.10
CA MET A 387 -0.20 -2.95 0.27
C MET A 387 0.98 -2.21 -0.39
N LEU A 388 0.82 -1.75 -1.64
CA LEU A 388 1.85 -0.96 -2.33
C LEU A 388 2.09 0.40 -1.67
N ARG A 389 1.10 0.95 -0.95
CA ARG A 389 1.22 2.21 -0.21
C ARG A 389 2.37 2.20 0.79
N GLU A 390 2.67 1.05 1.41
CA GLU A 390 3.79 0.89 2.34
C GLU A 390 5.13 1.22 1.66
N GLN A 391 5.35 0.71 0.45
CA GLN A 391 6.53 1.03 -0.36
C GLN A 391 6.57 2.49 -0.79
N VAL A 392 5.42 3.07 -1.12
CA VAL A 392 5.33 4.49 -1.50
C VAL A 392 5.69 5.39 -0.33
N ILE A 393 5.25 5.07 0.88
CA ILE A 393 5.59 5.82 2.10
C ILE A 393 7.08 5.66 2.41
N LEU A 394 7.59 4.42 2.43
CA LEU A 394 9.01 4.15 2.67
C LEU A 394 9.90 4.94 1.70
N ARG A 395 9.57 4.92 0.41
CA ARG A 395 10.27 5.68 -0.63
C ARG A 395 10.27 7.20 -0.36
N LYS A 396 9.15 7.75 0.11
CA LYS A 396 9.05 9.19 0.44
C LYS A 396 9.92 9.59 1.62
N ILE A 397 10.12 8.69 2.59
CA ILE A 397 10.90 8.94 3.80
C ILE A 397 12.39 8.69 3.56
N THR A 398 12.73 7.55 2.97
CA THR A 398 14.12 7.10 2.83
C THR A 398 14.79 7.55 1.53
N GLY A 399 14.03 8.08 0.58
CA GLY A 399 14.51 8.50 -0.73
C GLY A 399 14.74 7.32 -1.67
N THR A 400 15.89 7.34 -2.37
CA THR A 400 16.23 6.36 -3.41
C THR A 400 17.00 5.16 -2.84
N LEU A 401 16.84 3.99 -3.45
CA LEU A 401 17.77 2.87 -3.25
C LEU A 401 19.07 3.16 -3.98
N ARG A 402 20.21 2.81 -3.35
CA ARG A 402 21.53 3.22 -3.87
C ARG A 402 22.25 2.15 -4.65
N ASN A 403 21.93 0.87 -4.38
CA ASN A 403 22.61 -0.27 -5.00
C ASN A 403 21.73 -1.52 -4.98
N GLU A 404 22.20 -2.58 -5.58
CA GLU A 404 21.52 -3.87 -5.69
C GLU A 404 21.29 -4.53 -4.32
N LYS A 405 22.28 -4.49 -3.41
CA LYS A 405 22.12 -5.03 -2.05
C LYS A 405 20.95 -4.37 -1.31
N GLY A 406 20.80 -3.04 -1.43
CA GLY A 406 19.67 -2.31 -0.86
C GLY A 406 18.35 -2.64 -1.53
N THR A 407 18.36 -2.93 -2.83
CA THR A 407 17.18 -3.36 -3.60
C THR A 407 16.71 -4.73 -3.13
N THR A 408 17.61 -5.72 -3.06
CA THR A 408 17.32 -7.07 -2.56
C THR A 408 16.82 -7.02 -1.11
N ALA A 409 17.47 -6.23 -0.26
CA ALA A 409 17.04 -6.08 1.13
C ALA A 409 15.62 -5.50 1.24
N ASN A 410 15.26 -4.55 0.38
CA ASN A 410 13.90 -4.01 0.32
C ASN A 410 12.88 -5.07 -0.14
N GLU A 411 13.18 -5.80 -1.22
CA GLU A 411 12.31 -6.89 -1.71
C GLU A 411 12.02 -7.91 -0.61
N VAL A 412 13.08 -8.44 0.00
CA VAL A 412 13.00 -9.51 1.00
C VAL A 412 12.26 -9.03 2.25
N MET A 413 12.73 -7.96 2.86
CA MET A 413 12.20 -7.53 4.16
C MET A 413 10.77 -7.01 4.05
N MET A 414 10.45 -6.21 3.02
CA MET A 414 9.09 -5.71 2.84
C MET A 414 8.10 -6.84 2.51
N SER A 415 8.51 -7.85 1.77
CA SER A 415 7.67 -9.02 1.50
C SER A 415 7.35 -9.80 2.78
N LEU A 416 8.36 -10.10 3.58
CA LEU A 416 8.21 -10.83 4.84
C LEU A 416 7.34 -10.05 5.84
N ILE A 417 7.71 -8.81 6.15
CA ILE A 417 7.01 -7.98 7.13
C ILE A 417 5.54 -7.76 6.72
N THR A 418 5.29 -7.43 5.45
CA THR A 418 3.93 -7.21 4.97
C THR A 418 3.10 -8.49 5.02
N THR A 419 3.68 -9.64 4.67
CA THR A 419 3.03 -10.96 4.78
C THR A 419 2.69 -11.29 6.23
N TRP A 420 3.62 -11.13 7.17
CA TRP A 420 3.36 -11.40 8.57
C TRP A 420 2.25 -10.51 9.15
N LYS A 421 2.27 -9.22 8.86
CA LYS A 421 1.19 -8.29 9.24
C LYS A 421 -0.16 -8.68 8.64
N GLN A 422 -0.18 -9.10 7.38
CA GLN A 422 -1.38 -9.57 6.71
C GLN A 422 -1.96 -10.84 7.37
N GLN A 423 -1.09 -11.66 7.95
CA GLN A 423 -1.44 -12.85 8.72
C GLN A 423 -1.71 -12.56 10.22
N ASN A 424 -1.74 -11.30 10.64
CA ASN A 424 -1.86 -10.87 12.04
C ASN A 424 -0.76 -11.45 12.96
N LYS A 425 0.44 -11.70 12.42
CA LYS A 425 1.60 -12.15 13.16
C LYS A 425 2.46 -10.97 13.58
N ASN A 426 3.17 -11.13 14.70
CA ASN A 426 4.11 -10.13 15.18
C ASN A 426 5.44 -10.23 14.39
N PRO A 427 5.82 -9.20 13.59
CA PRO A 427 7.02 -9.27 12.77
C PRO A 427 8.32 -9.46 13.55
N PHE A 428 8.38 -8.98 14.81
CA PHE A 428 9.56 -9.14 15.64
C PHE A 428 9.75 -10.62 16.03
N LEU A 429 8.69 -11.30 16.45
CA LEU A 429 8.74 -12.70 16.85
C LEU A 429 9.04 -13.61 15.64
N GLU A 430 8.39 -13.35 14.52
CA GLU A 430 8.61 -14.12 13.28
C GLU A 430 10.05 -13.95 12.78
N LEU A 431 10.57 -12.71 12.76
CA LEU A 431 11.94 -12.45 12.33
C LEU A 431 12.95 -13.08 13.27
N LYS A 432 12.77 -12.96 14.59
CA LYS A 432 13.62 -13.58 15.60
C LYS A 432 13.68 -15.11 15.47
N ALA A 433 12.57 -15.75 15.13
CA ALA A 433 12.50 -17.21 14.94
C ALA A 433 13.31 -17.69 13.72
N LEU A 434 13.48 -16.84 12.70
CA LEU A 434 14.25 -17.15 11.48
C LEU A 434 15.75 -16.86 11.65
N LEU A 435 16.15 -16.11 12.66
CA LEU A 435 17.55 -15.78 12.97
C LEU A 435 18.18 -16.80 13.92
#